data_88ac5f54352d98c0f183dfc6c3a95d69
#
_entry.id   88ac5f54352d98c0f183dfc6c3a95d69
#
_cell.length_a   1.000
_cell.length_b   1.000
_cell.length_c   1.000
_cell.angle_alpha   90.00
_cell.angle_beta   90.00
_cell.angle_gamma   90.00
#
_symmetry.space_group_name_H-M   'P 1'
#
loop_
_entity.id
_entity.type
_entity.pdbx_description
1 polymer ?
#
loop_
_entity_poly.entity_id
_entity_poly.type
_entity_poly.pdbx_seq_one_letter_code
_entity_poly.pdbx_strand_id
1 'polypeptide(L)'
;GKPHIGNTYEIVLADAIARYKRLEGYDVYFQTGTDEHGQKIQEKAEKAGITPKEYVDNVAGEVKRIWDLMNTSYDNFVRTTDADHEKQVQKIFKKLYDQGDIYKGSYEGLYCTPCESFWTESQLVDGKCPDCGREVKPAKEEAYFFKMSKYADRLIEHINTHPEFIQPVSRKNEM
;
A
#
# COMPACT_ATOMS: atom_id res chain seq x y z
N GLY A 1 5.44 0.05 -10.93
CA GLY A 1 5.89 -0.46 -12.22
C GLY A 1 4.79 -0.39 -13.27
N LYS A 2 5.08 -0.79 -14.52
CA LYS A 2 4.02 -0.93 -15.54
C LYS A 2 3.00 -1.96 -15.09
N PRO A 3 1.69 -1.71 -15.31
CA PRO A 3 0.66 -2.67 -14.96
C PRO A 3 0.81 -3.96 -15.77
N HIS A 4 0.45 -5.06 -15.17
CA HIS A 4 0.42 -6.38 -15.78
C HIS A 4 -0.99 -6.99 -15.65
N ILE A 5 -1.21 -8.16 -16.23
CA ILE A 5 -2.54 -8.80 -16.28
C ILE A 5 -3.17 -9.01 -14.90
N GLY A 6 -2.38 -9.20 -13.84
CA GLY A 6 -2.89 -9.30 -12.47
C GLY A 6 -3.56 -8.00 -12.01
N ASN A 7 -2.95 -6.84 -12.30
CA ASN A 7 -3.54 -5.54 -11.98
C ASN A 7 -4.81 -5.28 -12.81
N THR A 8 -4.82 -5.68 -14.09
CA THR A 8 -6.02 -5.54 -14.94
C THR A 8 -7.15 -6.44 -14.47
N TYR A 9 -6.86 -7.62 -13.93
CA TYR A 9 -7.87 -8.50 -13.37
C TYR A 9 -8.61 -7.84 -12.18
N GLU A 10 -7.88 -7.26 -11.25
CA GLU A 10 -8.45 -6.58 -10.09
C GLU A 10 -9.36 -5.42 -10.49
N ILE A 11 -8.92 -4.57 -11.41
CA ILE A 11 -9.70 -3.41 -11.83
C ILE A 11 -10.95 -3.82 -12.61
N VAL A 12 -10.88 -4.84 -13.46
CA VAL A 12 -12.06 -5.34 -14.19
C VAL A 12 -13.09 -5.97 -13.26
N LEU A 13 -12.62 -6.73 -12.26
CA LEU A 13 -13.51 -7.30 -11.25
C LEU A 13 -14.25 -6.23 -10.45
N ALA A 14 -13.54 -5.21 -10.00
CA ALA A 14 -14.14 -4.09 -9.26
C ALA A 14 -15.09 -3.28 -10.16
N ASP A 15 -14.73 -3.04 -11.41
CA ASP A 15 -15.58 -2.34 -12.38
C ASP A 15 -16.88 -3.10 -12.69
N ALA A 16 -16.80 -4.42 -12.84
CA ALA A 16 -17.98 -5.25 -13.05
C ALA A 16 -18.96 -5.15 -11.86
N ILE A 17 -18.47 -5.18 -10.63
CA ILE A 17 -19.26 -5.02 -9.42
C ILE A 17 -19.87 -3.61 -9.35
N ALA A 18 -19.06 -2.57 -9.62
CA ALA A 18 -19.52 -1.18 -9.62
C ALA A 18 -20.67 -0.97 -10.62
N ARG A 19 -20.52 -1.47 -11.86
CA ARG A 19 -21.54 -1.41 -12.90
C ARG A 19 -22.80 -2.16 -12.50
N TYR A 20 -22.65 -3.36 -11.95
CA TYR A 20 -23.77 -4.16 -11.48
C TYR A 20 -24.56 -3.43 -10.39
N LYS A 21 -23.87 -2.86 -9.40
CA LYS A 21 -24.52 -2.11 -8.32
C LYS A 21 -25.21 -0.84 -8.81
N ARG A 22 -24.65 -0.14 -9.78
CA ARG A 22 -25.34 1.00 -10.44
C ARG A 22 -26.61 0.56 -11.16
N LEU A 23 -26.61 -0.61 -11.81
CA LEU A 23 -27.82 -1.16 -12.43
C LEU A 23 -28.91 -1.54 -11.40
N GLU A 24 -28.50 -1.94 -10.19
CA GLU A 24 -29.42 -2.16 -9.06
C GLU A 24 -29.95 -0.86 -8.42
N GLY A 25 -29.50 0.32 -8.87
CA GLY A 25 -29.92 1.62 -8.38
C GLY A 25 -29.12 2.15 -7.17
N TYR A 26 -27.97 1.54 -6.84
CA TYR A 26 -27.09 2.06 -5.80
C TYR A 26 -26.33 3.31 -6.29
N ASP A 27 -26.10 4.25 -5.37
CA ASP A 27 -25.14 5.33 -5.55
C ASP A 27 -23.73 4.76 -5.32
N VAL A 28 -22.98 4.59 -6.40
CA VAL A 28 -21.67 3.91 -6.39
C VAL A 28 -20.57 4.91 -6.72
N TYR A 29 -19.64 5.10 -5.79
CA TYR A 29 -18.38 5.79 -6.01
C TYR A 29 -17.25 4.77 -6.18
N PHE A 30 -16.72 4.65 -7.38
CA PHE A 30 -15.64 3.71 -7.71
C PHE A 30 -14.31 4.46 -7.87
N GLN A 31 -13.40 4.22 -6.96
CA GLN A 31 -12.07 4.85 -6.94
C GLN A 31 -10.98 3.83 -7.26
N THR A 32 -10.03 4.24 -8.08
CA THR A 32 -8.76 3.55 -8.34
C THR A 32 -7.60 4.53 -8.19
N GLY A 33 -6.36 4.07 -8.38
CA GLY A 33 -5.22 4.98 -8.27
C GLY A 33 -3.87 4.27 -8.27
N THR A 34 -2.85 5.05 -7.88
CA THR A 34 -1.46 4.58 -7.83
C THR A 34 -0.82 4.89 -6.48
N ASP A 35 -0.05 3.92 -5.96
CA ASP A 35 0.86 4.11 -4.85
C ASP A 35 2.24 4.51 -5.40
N GLU A 36 2.74 5.68 -5.00
CA GLU A 36 3.82 6.40 -5.69
C GLU A 36 5.05 6.71 -4.83
N HIS A 37 5.08 6.23 -3.58
CA HIS A 37 6.20 6.45 -2.67
C HIS A 37 7.12 5.22 -2.58
N GLY A 38 8.28 5.40 -1.95
CA GLY A 38 9.23 4.35 -1.62
C GLY A 38 10.55 4.41 -2.38
N GLN A 39 11.58 3.80 -1.78
CA GLN A 39 12.94 3.77 -2.31
C GLN A 39 13.02 3.14 -3.71
N LYS A 40 12.19 2.15 -4.00
CA LYS A 40 12.10 1.50 -5.31
C LYS A 40 11.75 2.47 -6.45
N ILE A 41 10.92 3.48 -6.17
CA ILE A 41 10.57 4.54 -7.12
C ILE A 41 11.80 5.43 -7.38
N GLN A 42 12.48 5.84 -6.30
CA GLN A 42 13.69 6.66 -6.40
C GLN A 42 14.76 5.97 -7.24
N GLU A 43 15.10 4.71 -6.94
CA GLU A 43 16.10 3.94 -7.68
C GLU A 43 15.76 3.80 -9.17
N LYS A 44 14.47 3.65 -9.51
CA LYS A 44 14.04 3.56 -10.91
C LYS A 44 14.11 4.89 -11.63
N ALA A 45 13.79 5.99 -10.95
CA ALA A 45 13.91 7.33 -11.48
C ALA A 45 15.37 7.69 -11.74
N GLU A 46 16.27 7.40 -10.80
CA GLU A 46 17.72 7.59 -10.94
C GLU A 46 18.28 6.80 -12.13
N LYS A 47 17.90 5.53 -12.28
CA LYS A 47 18.31 4.70 -13.43
C LYS A 47 17.79 5.23 -14.77
N ALA A 48 16.64 5.90 -14.76
CA ALA A 48 16.06 6.53 -15.94
C ALA A 48 16.61 7.95 -16.20
N GLY A 49 17.40 8.52 -15.26
CA GLY A 49 17.96 9.88 -15.38
C GLY A 49 16.91 10.99 -15.25
N ILE A 50 15.79 10.72 -14.56
CA ILE A 50 14.68 11.66 -14.33
C ILE A 50 14.38 11.79 -12.85
N THR A 51 13.57 12.79 -12.48
CA THR A 51 13.11 12.95 -11.09
C THR A 51 12.11 11.86 -10.69
N PRO A 52 11.99 11.51 -9.38
CA PRO A 52 10.95 10.61 -8.90
C PRO A 52 9.54 11.06 -9.31
N LYS A 53 9.29 12.37 -9.28
CA LYS A 53 7.99 12.93 -9.67
C LYS A 53 7.67 12.68 -11.14
N GLU A 54 8.62 12.95 -12.04
CA GLU A 54 8.46 12.66 -13.48
C GLU A 54 8.27 11.17 -13.74
N TYR A 55 8.98 10.32 -13.01
CA TYR A 55 8.84 8.87 -13.14
C TYR A 55 7.42 8.42 -12.78
N VAL A 56 6.87 8.85 -11.64
CA VAL A 56 5.52 8.45 -11.22
C VAL A 56 4.44 9.10 -12.08
N ASP A 57 4.65 10.33 -12.60
CA ASP A 57 3.74 10.98 -13.54
C ASP A 57 3.60 10.17 -14.83
N ASN A 58 4.72 9.69 -15.38
CA ASN A 58 4.73 8.83 -16.57
C ASN A 58 4.01 7.51 -16.32
N VAL A 59 4.29 6.85 -15.17
CA VAL A 59 3.66 5.57 -14.81
C VAL A 59 2.16 5.74 -14.59
N ALA A 60 1.74 6.74 -13.84
CA ALA A 60 0.33 7.01 -13.58
C ALA A 60 -0.44 7.34 -14.86
N GLY A 61 0.18 8.12 -15.77
CA GLY A 61 -0.39 8.41 -17.08
C GLY A 61 -0.59 7.15 -17.92
N GLU A 62 0.37 6.22 -17.92
CA GLU A 62 0.24 4.94 -18.62
C GLU A 62 -0.85 4.05 -18.01
N VAL A 63 -0.94 3.98 -16.67
CA VAL A 63 -2.00 3.24 -15.98
C VAL A 63 -3.38 3.79 -16.34
N LYS A 64 -3.58 5.11 -16.26
CA LYS A 64 -4.84 5.75 -16.68
C LYS A 64 -5.21 5.40 -18.11
N ARG A 65 -4.26 5.54 -19.02
CA ARG A 65 -4.49 5.20 -20.44
C ARG A 65 -4.94 3.75 -20.65
N ILE A 66 -4.39 2.81 -19.85
CA ILE A 66 -4.78 1.40 -19.92
C ILE A 66 -6.19 1.20 -19.36
N TRP A 67 -6.50 1.83 -18.21
CA TRP A 67 -7.84 1.77 -17.62
C TRP A 67 -8.91 2.37 -18.53
N ASP A 68 -8.59 3.47 -19.21
CA ASP A 68 -9.49 4.12 -20.17
C ASP A 68 -9.68 3.23 -21.42
N LEU A 69 -8.61 2.59 -21.93
CA LEU A 69 -8.69 1.64 -23.03
C LEU A 69 -9.58 0.43 -22.69
N MET A 70 -9.58 0.00 -21.43
CA MET A 70 -10.44 -1.08 -20.93
C MET A 70 -11.86 -0.60 -20.64
N ASN A 71 -12.18 0.66 -20.88
CA ASN A 71 -13.48 1.27 -20.60
C ASN A 71 -13.90 1.14 -19.12
N THR A 72 -12.95 1.26 -18.19
CA THR A 72 -13.19 1.18 -16.76
C THR A 72 -14.00 2.40 -16.29
N SER A 73 -15.06 2.18 -15.52
CA SER A 73 -16.01 3.21 -15.11
C SER A 73 -15.69 3.85 -13.75
N TYR A 74 -14.40 4.05 -13.43
CA TYR A 74 -14.00 4.72 -12.20
C TYR A 74 -14.44 6.19 -12.18
N ASP A 75 -14.84 6.67 -11.02
CA ASP A 75 -15.25 8.06 -10.79
C ASP A 75 -14.04 8.94 -10.45
N ASN A 76 -13.03 8.35 -9.81
CA ASN A 76 -11.84 9.08 -9.41
C ASN A 76 -10.57 8.22 -9.52
N PHE A 77 -9.48 8.86 -9.93
CA PHE A 77 -8.15 8.28 -9.95
C PHE A 77 -7.26 9.03 -8.97
N VAL A 78 -6.99 8.42 -7.82
CA VAL A 78 -6.20 9.00 -6.73
C VAL A 78 -4.73 8.62 -6.87
N ARG A 79 -3.87 9.58 -6.63
CA ARG A 79 -2.43 9.37 -6.53
C ARG A 79 -1.99 9.68 -5.10
N THR A 80 -1.13 8.86 -4.51
CA THR A 80 -0.63 9.13 -3.16
C THR A 80 0.26 10.39 -3.08
N THR A 81 0.67 10.93 -4.24
CA THR A 81 1.36 12.23 -4.39
C THR A 81 0.41 13.41 -4.64
N ASP A 82 -0.91 13.21 -4.66
CA ASP A 82 -1.87 14.30 -4.78
C ASP A 82 -1.92 15.13 -3.49
N ALA A 83 -1.93 16.44 -3.62
CA ALA A 83 -1.91 17.38 -2.49
C ALA A 83 -3.06 17.16 -1.50
N ASP A 84 -4.24 16.79 -1.98
CA ASP A 84 -5.40 16.52 -1.11
C ASP A 84 -5.24 15.20 -0.35
N HIS A 85 -4.65 14.18 -0.98
CA HIS A 85 -4.28 12.94 -0.30
C HIS A 85 -3.26 13.21 0.81
N GLU A 86 -2.19 13.93 0.51
CA GLU A 86 -1.16 14.28 1.49
C GLU A 86 -1.75 15.05 2.68
N LYS A 87 -2.59 16.05 2.44
CA LYS A 87 -3.27 16.80 3.52
C LYS A 87 -4.12 15.90 4.41
N GLN A 88 -4.81 14.93 3.82
CA GLN A 88 -5.65 14.01 4.59
C GLN A 88 -4.82 13.05 5.43
N VAL A 89 -3.74 12.51 4.86
CA VAL A 89 -2.77 11.68 5.59
C VAL A 89 -2.15 12.45 6.74
N GLN A 90 -1.71 13.71 6.51
CA GLN A 90 -1.15 14.56 7.55
C GLN A 90 -2.12 14.80 8.72
N LYS A 91 -3.41 15.00 8.44
CA LYS A 91 -4.44 15.16 9.49
C LYS A 91 -4.58 13.91 10.36
N ILE A 92 -4.64 12.73 9.72
CA ILE A 92 -4.78 11.45 10.44
C ILE A 92 -3.52 11.18 11.25
N PHE A 93 -2.35 11.33 10.64
CA PHE A 93 -1.07 11.16 11.30
C PHE A 93 -0.94 12.07 12.52
N LYS A 94 -1.21 13.38 12.34
CA LYS A 94 -1.16 14.35 13.44
C LYS A 94 -2.12 13.96 14.57
N LYS A 95 -3.34 13.55 14.26
CA LYS A 95 -4.32 13.10 15.25
C LYS A 95 -3.77 11.95 16.09
N LEU A 96 -3.21 10.92 15.46
CA LEU A 96 -2.64 9.75 16.15
C LEU A 96 -1.38 10.12 16.94
N TYR A 97 -0.57 11.05 16.43
CA TYR A 97 0.60 11.57 17.13
C TYR A 97 0.19 12.35 18.40
N ASP A 98 -0.78 13.27 18.29
CA ASP A 98 -1.28 14.06 19.41
C ASP A 98 -1.96 13.17 20.49
N GLN A 99 -2.52 12.03 20.10
CA GLN A 99 -3.08 11.00 21.01
C GLN A 99 -1.99 10.15 21.68
N GLY A 100 -0.72 10.31 21.30
CA GLY A 100 0.39 9.52 21.78
C GLY A 100 0.44 8.08 21.26
N ASP A 101 -0.29 7.80 20.19
CA ASP A 101 -0.30 6.50 19.52
C ASP A 101 0.84 6.35 18.51
N ILE A 102 1.40 7.47 18.04
CA ILE A 102 2.60 7.52 17.23
C ILE A 102 3.73 8.16 18.03
N TYR A 103 4.91 7.59 17.97
CA TYR A 103 6.12 8.11 18.60
C TYR A 103 7.33 7.99 17.68
N LYS A 104 8.29 8.89 17.86
CA LYS A 104 9.55 8.87 17.11
C LYS A 104 10.54 7.92 17.78
N GLY A 105 11.22 7.11 16.98
CA GLY A 105 12.25 6.19 17.43
C GLY A 105 13.28 5.97 16.32
N SER A 106 14.23 5.07 16.56
CA SER A 106 15.15 4.60 15.53
C SER A 106 15.01 3.10 15.35
N TYR A 107 15.10 2.65 14.12
CA TYR A 107 15.14 1.25 13.77
C TYR A 107 16.47 0.92 13.10
N GLU A 108 17.08 -0.19 13.52
CA GLU A 108 18.25 -0.75 12.89
C GLU A 108 17.95 -2.20 12.48
N GLY A 109 18.29 -2.56 11.27
CA GLY A 109 18.06 -3.92 10.77
C GLY A 109 18.64 -4.12 9.39
N LEU A 110 18.40 -5.28 8.82
CA LEU A 110 18.82 -5.65 7.48
C LEU A 110 17.66 -5.43 6.51
N TYR A 111 17.79 -4.45 5.64
CA TYR A 111 16.73 -4.01 4.73
C TYR A 111 16.83 -4.68 3.36
N CYS A 112 15.72 -5.25 2.91
CA CYS A 112 15.55 -5.75 1.56
C CYS A 112 14.80 -4.72 0.71
N THR A 113 15.50 -4.00 -0.15
CA THR A 113 14.88 -2.97 -1.01
C THR A 113 13.78 -3.53 -1.94
N PRO A 114 13.94 -4.70 -2.58
CA PRO A 114 12.88 -5.21 -3.46
C PRO A 114 11.58 -5.62 -2.74
N CYS A 115 11.69 -6.09 -1.48
CA CYS A 115 10.53 -6.46 -0.65
C CYS A 115 10.06 -5.32 0.24
N GLU A 116 10.84 -4.23 0.35
CA GLU A 116 10.58 -3.08 1.22
C GLU A 116 10.39 -3.50 2.69
N SER A 117 11.19 -4.49 3.14
CA SER A 117 11.05 -5.13 4.45
C SER A 117 12.38 -5.18 5.20
N PHE A 118 12.29 -5.00 6.50
CA PHE A 118 13.40 -5.18 7.43
C PHE A 118 13.42 -6.61 7.99
N TRP A 119 14.61 -7.13 8.20
CA TRP A 119 14.87 -8.45 8.75
C TRP A 119 15.90 -8.40 9.87
N THR A 120 15.77 -9.27 10.83
CA THR A 120 16.86 -9.56 11.77
C THR A 120 17.79 -10.62 11.17
N GLU A 121 19.04 -10.70 11.67
CA GLU A 121 19.98 -11.72 11.20
C GLU A 121 19.42 -13.16 11.31
N SER A 122 18.67 -13.42 12.39
CA SER A 122 18.07 -14.74 12.64
C SER A 122 16.93 -15.11 11.68
N GLN A 123 16.37 -14.15 10.98
CA GLN A 123 15.28 -14.36 10.01
C GLN A 123 15.81 -14.59 8.59
N LEU A 124 17.09 -14.31 8.35
CA LEU A 124 17.68 -14.51 7.03
C LEU A 124 17.83 -16.01 6.71
N VAL A 125 17.69 -16.33 5.44
CA VAL A 125 17.98 -17.65 4.89
C VAL A 125 19.27 -17.52 4.07
N ASP A 126 20.32 -18.21 4.50
CA ASP A 126 21.68 -18.13 3.89
C ASP A 126 22.19 -16.67 3.75
N GLY A 127 21.91 -15.83 4.75
CA GLY A 127 22.29 -14.41 4.75
C GLY A 127 21.49 -13.53 3.81
N LYS A 128 20.37 -14.03 3.25
CA LYS A 128 19.53 -13.34 2.27
C LYS A 128 18.10 -13.18 2.76
N CYS A 129 17.36 -12.29 2.08
CA CYS A 129 15.95 -12.08 2.34
C CYS A 129 15.15 -13.39 2.20
N PRO A 130 14.38 -13.79 3.22
CA PRO A 130 13.60 -15.02 3.20
C PRO A 130 12.50 -15.04 2.12
N ASP A 131 11.95 -13.84 1.78
CA ASP A 131 10.86 -13.75 0.82
C ASP A 131 11.31 -13.84 -0.63
N CYS A 132 12.44 -13.22 -0.97
CA CYS A 132 12.84 -13.10 -2.38
C CYS A 132 14.24 -13.63 -2.70
N GLY A 133 15.01 -14.10 -1.69
CA GLY A 133 16.36 -14.66 -1.85
C GLY A 133 17.44 -13.64 -2.25
N ARG A 134 17.16 -12.33 -2.22
CA ARG A 134 18.09 -11.28 -2.59
C ARG A 134 18.91 -10.80 -1.39
N GLU A 135 20.02 -10.13 -1.68
CA GLU A 135 20.86 -9.51 -0.66
C GLU A 135 20.10 -8.44 0.12
N VAL A 136 20.39 -8.38 1.41
CA VAL A 136 19.92 -7.34 2.33
C VAL A 136 21.08 -6.42 2.71
N LYS A 137 20.79 -5.18 3.07
CA LYS A 137 21.77 -4.18 3.45
C LYS A 137 21.47 -3.68 4.86
N PRO A 138 22.52 -3.44 5.69
CA PRO A 138 22.31 -2.76 6.96
C PRO A 138 21.69 -1.38 6.71
N ALA A 139 20.62 -1.08 7.43
CA ALA A 139 19.95 0.22 7.41
C ALA A 139 19.61 0.65 8.82
N LYS A 140 19.82 1.94 9.08
CA LYS A 140 19.44 2.61 10.32
C LYS A 140 18.66 3.85 9.94
N GLU A 141 17.43 3.93 10.41
CA GLU A 141 16.54 5.06 10.12
C GLU A 141 15.88 5.59 11.39
N GLU A 142 15.78 6.91 11.49
CA GLU A 142 14.78 7.50 12.36
C GLU A 142 13.42 7.28 11.71
N ALA A 143 12.50 6.69 12.48
CA ALA A 143 11.17 6.38 12.00
C ALA A 143 10.11 6.70 13.05
N TYR A 144 8.91 6.89 12.59
CA TYR A 144 7.75 6.94 13.46
C TYR A 144 7.17 5.54 13.63
N PHE A 145 6.84 5.19 14.87
CA PHE A 145 6.26 3.91 15.23
C PHE A 145 4.84 4.10 15.74
N PHE A 146 3.97 3.19 15.35
CA PHE A 146 2.61 3.12 15.85
C PHE A 146 2.49 2.09 16.98
N LYS A 147 1.86 2.47 18.08
CA LYS A 147 1.67 1.59 19.25
C LYS A 147 0.55 0.56 19.02
N MET A 148 0.79 -0.39 18.11
CA MET A 148 -0.19 -1.42 17.76
C MET A 148 -0.66 -2.23 18.97
N SER A 149 0.23 -2.54 19.91
CA SER A 149 -0.09 -3.30 21.13
C SER A 149 -1.22 -2.70 21.96
N LYS A 150 -1.39 -1.37 21.91
CA LYS A 150 -2.50 -0.68 22.58
C LYS A 150 -3.89 -1.11 22.06
N TYR A 151 -3.94 -1.60 20.85
CA TYR A 151 -5.17 -1.93 20.14
C TYR A 151 -5.41 -3.44 20.03
N ALA A 152 -4.42 -4.27 20.36
CA ALA A 152 -4.43 -5.72 20.14
C ALA A 152 -5.67 -6.39 20.76
N ASP A 153 -5.92 -6.19 22.05
CA ASP A 153 -7.03 -6.84 22.75
C ASP A 153 -8.39 -6.46 22.16
N ARG A 154 -8.56 -5.18 21.84
CA ARG A 154 -9.79 -4.67 21.23
C ARG A 154 -10.01 -5.24 19.83
N LEU A 155 -8.94 -5.38 19.05
CA LEU A 155 -9.02 -5.96 17.70
C LEU A 155 -9.35 -7.45 17.77
N ILE A 156 -8.71 -8.20 18.66
CA ILE A 156 -8.98 -9.62 18.90
C ILE A 156 -10.44 -9.83 19.34
N GLU A 157 -10.92 -9.02 20.30
CA GLU A 157 -12.31 -9.07 20.72
C GLU A 157 -13.27 -8.80 19.55
N HIS A 158 -12.99 -7.76 18.75
CA HIS A 158 -13.81 -7.43 17.59
C HIS A 158 -13.86 -8.58 16.57
N ILE A 159 -12.73 -9.18 16.22
CA ILE A 159 -12.64 -10.32 15.30
C ILE A 159 -13.45 -11.52 15.83
N ASN A 160 -13.41 -11.75 17.14
CA ASN A 160 -14.12 -12.88 17.73
C ASN A 160 -15.64 -12.66 17.83
N THR A 161 -16.07 -11.41 18.02
CA THR A 161 -17.50 -11.07 18.17
C THR A 161 -18.19 -10.72 16.84
N HIS A 162 -17.42 -10.47 15.77
CA HIS A 162 -17.91 -10.11 14.44
C HIS A 162 -17.34 -11.08 13.38
N PRO A 163 -17.90 -12.30 13.25
CA PRO A 163 -17.36 -13.32 12.35
C PRO A 163 -17.36 -12.92 10.87
N GLU A 164 -18.20 -11.95 10.50
CA GLU A 164 -18.29 -11.37 9.16
C GLU A 164 -17.15 -10.40 8.83
N PHE A 165 -16.40 -9.94 9.82
CA PHE A 165 -15.36 -8.90 9.65
C PHE A 165 -14.18 -9.36 8.77
N ILE A 166 -13.81 -10.64 8.85
CA ILE A 166 -12.75 -11.24 8.02
C ILE A 166 -13.34 -12.22 7.02
N GLN A 167 -13.17 -11.93 5.73
CA GLN A 167 -13.66 -12.76 4.63
C GLN A 167 -12.54 -13.05 3.61
N PRO A 168 -12.50 -14.25 3.03
CA PRO A 168 -13.25 -15.46 3.42
C PRO A 168 -12.80 -15.98 4.79
N VAL A 169 -13.64 -16.78 5.43
CA VAL A 169 -13.40 -17.32 6.80
C VAL A 169 -12.04 -18.01 6.95
N SER A 170 -11.52 -18.63 5.88
CA SER A 170 -10.19 -19.26 5.87
C SER A 170 -9.06 -18.27 6.23
N ARG A 171 -9.23 -16.98 5.96
CA ARG A 171 -8.24 -15.93 6.26
C ARG A 171 -8.18 -15.54 7.73
N LYS A 172 -9.21 -15.85 8.50
CA LYS A 172 -9.21 -15.61 9.96
C LYS A 172 -8.06 -16.35 10.65
N ASN A 173 -7.65 -17.51 10.14
CA ASN A 173 -6.59 -18.30 10.74
C ASN A 173 -5.17 -17.77 10.44
N GLU A 174 -5.05 -16.79 9.53
CA GLU A 174 -3.78 -16.16 9.16
C GLU A 174 -3.54 -14.85 9.95
N MET A 175 -4.53 -14.40 10.70
CA MET A 175 -4.50 -13.17 11.52
C MET A 175 -4.47 -13.50 13.00
#